data_e0d0932383b584bb63e593f1a0054859
#
_entry.id   e0d0932383b584bb63e593f1a0054859
#
_cell.length_a   1.000
_cell.length_b   1.000
_cell.length_c   1.000
_cell.angle_alpha   90.00
_cell.angle_beta   90.00
_cell.angle_gamma   90.00
#
_symmetry.space_group_name_H-M   'P 1'
#
loop_
_entity.id
_entity.type
_entity.pdbx_description
1 polymer ?
#
loop_
_entity_poly.entity_id
_entity_poly.type
_entity_poly.pdbx_seq_one_letter_code
_entity_poly.pdbx_strand_id
1 'polypeptide(L)'
;MSETNPRDRLAVAQELRHRGESARRRDPTTARRCYEEAVELFRGMGEPLVLAHAVRHLGDVYLEQDSPELAEPCYREARDLYLSQGDNSSLDLANAIRSLAMLRWEQSKALWREAQALYTNLKIGSGIDASKARIAALSMS
;
A
#
# COMPACT_ATOMS: atom_id res chain seq x y z
N MET A 1 21.24 20.62 -19.82
CA MET A 1 20.40 19.52 -19.28
C MET A 1 18.95 19.87 -19.50
N SER A 2 18.27 19.08 -20.28
CA SER A 2 16.84 19.27 -20.46
C SER A 2 16.11 18.84 -19.19
N GLU A 3 15.46 19.76 -18.50
CA GLU A 3 14.51 19.38 -17.46
C GLU A 3 13.40 18.57 -18.11
N THR A 4 13.22 17.34 -17.66
CA THR A 4 12.15 16.48 -18.14
C THR A 4 10.80 17.14 -17.78
N ASN A 5 9.94 17.32 -18.78
CA ASN A 5 8.60 17.88 -18.56
C ASN A 5 7.86 17.07 -17.48
N PRO A 6 7.14 17.71 -16.55
CA PRO A 6 6.36 17.01 -15.54
C PRO A 6 5.38 15.96 -16.11
N ARG A 7 4.82 16.21 -17.28
CA ARG A 7 3.94 15.26 -17.96
C ARG A 7 4.72 14.01 -18.40
N ASP A 8 5.95 14.19 -18.85
CA ASP A 8 6.81 13.08 -19.28
C ASP A 8 7.24 12.22 -18.09
N ARG A 9 7.51 12.85 -16.94
CA ARG A 9 7.81 12.14 -15.70
C ARG A 9 6.64 11.29 -15.23
N LEU A 10 5.43 11.84 -15.29
CA LEU A 10 4.22 11.10 -14.93
C LEU A 10 4.02 9.89 -15.84
N ALA A 11 4.18 10.08 -17.14
CA ALA A 11 4.08 8.99 -18.11
C ALA A 11 5.11 7.89 -17.87
N VAL A 12 6.35 8.27 -17.58
CA VAL A 12 7.43 7.31 -17.26
C VAL A 12 7.13 6.56 -15.97
N ALA A 13 6.67 7.25 -14.92
CA ALA A 13 6.33 6.63 -13.65
C ALA A 13 5.17 5.64 -13.79
N GLN A 14 4.14 6.00 -14.55
CA GLN A 14 3.00 5.12 -14.80
C GLN A 14 3.40 3.90 -15.63
N GLU A 15 4.25 4.07 -16.62
CA GLU A 15 4.78 2.96 -17.41
C GLU A 15 5.63 2.01 -16.57
N LEU A 16 6.49 2.54 -15.72
CA LEU A 16 7.29 1.74 -14.79
C LEU A 16 6.38 0.94 -13.84
N ARG A 17 5.35 1.57 -13.29
CA ARG A 17 4.39 0.89 -12.44
C ARG A 17 3.67 -0.23 -13.19
N HIS A 18 3.25 0.02 -14.41
CA HIS A 18 2.58 -0.96 -15.25
C HIS A 18 3.50 -2.14 -15.59
N ARG A 19 4.74 -1.85 -15.93
CA ARG A 19 5.76 -2.89 -16.18
C ARG A 19 6.05 -3.71 -14.94
N GLY A 20 6.13 -3.04 -13.79
CA GLY A 20 6.29 -3.72 -12.50
C GLY A 20 5.15 -4.67 -12.20
N GLU A 21 3.91 -4.23 -12.41
CA GLU A 21 2.73 -5.08 -12.22
C GLU A 21 2.77 -6.30 -13.13
N SER A 22 3.08 -6.11 -14.41
CA SER A 22 3.18 -7.21 -15.37
C SER A 22 4.29 -8.21 -15.03
N ALA A 23 5.36 -7.76 -14.38
CA ALA A 23 6.52 -8.56 -14.04
C ALA A 23 6.39 -9.31 -12.69
N ARG A 24 5.41 -8.97 -11.85
CA ARG A 24 5.34 -9.44 -10.45
C ARG A 24 5.51 -10.94 -10.28
N ARG A 25 4.91 -11.73 -11.17
CA ARG A 25 4.94 -13.21 -11.09
C ARG A 25 6.07 -13.84 -11.88
N ARG A 26 6.52 -13.18 -12.95
CA ARG A 26 7.49 -13.72 -13.90
C ARG A 26 8.92 -13.34 -13.59
N ASP A 27 9.12 -12.12 -13.17
CA ASP A 27 10.45 -11.55 -12.92
C ASP A 27 10.39 -10.63 -11.69
N PRO A 28 10.48 -11.22 -10.48
CA PRO A 28 10.41 -10.45 -9.24
C PRO A 28 11.46 -9.34 -9.13
N THR A 29 12.65 -9.54 -9.66
CA THR A 29 13.72 -8.54 -9.64
C THR A 29 13.33 -7.32 -10.48
N THR A 30 12.81 -7.54 -11.69
CA THR A 30 12.32 -6.46 -12.55
C THR A 30 11.13 -5.75 -11.91
N ALA A 31 10.18 -6.50 -11.34
CA ALA A 31 9.02 -5.93 -10.66
C ALA A 31 9.45 -4.96 -9.54
N ARG A 32 10.34 -5.40 -8.68
CA ARG A 32 10.88 -4.60 -7.58
C ARG A 32 11.53 -3.32 -8.10
N ARG A 33 12.45 -3.43 -9.05
CA ARG A 33 13.14 -2.28 -9.62
C ARG A 33 12.17 -1.28 -10.23
N CYS A 34 11.23 -1.74 -11.03
CA CYS A 34 10.24 -0.87 -11.68
C CYS A 34 9.37 -0.12 -10.67
N TYR A 35 8.90 -0.79 -9.63
CA TYR A 35 8.12 -0.15 -8.58
C TYR A 35 8.95 0.83 -7.75
N GLU A 36 10.19 0.49 -7.41
CA GLU A 36 11.09 1.39 -6.68
C GLU A 36 11.36 2.68 -7.49
N GLU A 37 11.66 2.55 -8.77
CA GLU A 37 11.87 3.71 -9.65
C GLU A 37 10.59 4.53 -9.82
N ALA A 38 9.44 3.89 -9.99
CA ALA A 38 8.16 4.57 -10.12
C ALA A 38 7.83 5.38 -8.85
N VAL A 39 8.03 4.80 -7.68
CA VAL A 39 7.80 5.49 -6.39
C VAL A 39 8.70 6.72 -6.28
N GLU A 40 9.97 6.62 -6.62
CA GLU A 40 10.88 7.76 -6.57
C GLU A 40 10.41 8.91 -7.50
N LEU A 41 9.93 8.57 -8.69
CA LEU A 41 9.39 9.58 -9.61
C LEU A 41 8.10 10.21 -9.07
N PHE A 42 7.17 9.41 -8.53
CA PHE A 42 5.94 9.92 -7.92
C PHE A 42 6.24 10.80 -6.69
N ARG A 43 7.25 10.43 -5.91
CA ARG A 43 7.66 11.18 -4.73
C ARG A 43 8.05 12.63 -5.07
N GLY A 44 8.63 12.85 -6.23
CA GLY A 44 9.02 14.18 -6.69
C GLY A 44 7.91 15.01 -7.31
N MET A 45 6.69 14.48 -7.46
CA MET A 45 5.61 15.15 -8.22
C MET A 45 4.62 15.95 -7.37
N GLY A 46 4.65 15.83 -6.05
CA GLY A 46 3.74 16.55 -5.16
C GLY A 46 2.29 16.09 -5.25
N GLU A 47 2.03 14.85 -5.66
CA GLU A 47 0.69 14.24 -5.70
C GLU A 47 0.61 13.11 -4.67
N PRO A 48 0.15 13.41 -3.42
CA PRO A 48 0.23 12.44 -2.32
C PRO A 48 -0.58 11.17 -2.53
N LEU A 49 -1.75 11.26 -3.15
CA LEU A 49 -2.61 10.07 -3.35
C LEU A 49 -2.03 9.10 -4.37
N VAL A 50 -1.43 9.61 -5.44
CA VAL A 50 -0.73 8.80 -6.45
C VAL A 50 0.48 8.12 -5.83
N LEU A 51 1.23 8.85 -5.03
CA LEU A 51 2.37 8.32 -4.28
C LEU A 51 1.90 7.24 -3.29
N ALA A 52 0.86 7.50 -2.52
CA ALA A 52 0.32 6.54 -1.55
C ALA A 52 -0.03 5.20 -2.21
N HIS A 53 -0.70 5.25 -3.35
CA HIS A 53 -1.08 4.06 -4.10
C HIS A 53 0.15 3.28 -4.58
N ALA A 54 1.13 3.97 -5.16
CA ALA A 54 2.36 3.34 -5.64
C ALA A 54 3.20 2.74 -4.50
N VAL A 55 3.33 3.45 -3.38
CA VAL A 55 4.06 2.97 -2.20
C VAL A 55 3.38 1.74 -1.60
N ARG A 56 2.06 1.71 -1.53
CA ARG A 56 1.31 0.54 -1.06
C ARG A 56 1.60 -0.69 -1.93
N HIS A 57 1.56 -0.55 -3.23
CA HIS A 57 1.88 -1.65 -4.14
C HIS A 57 3.33 -2.08 -4.07
N LEU A 58 4.26 -1.15 -3.84
CA LEU A 58 5.66 -1.50 -3.58
C LEU A 58 5.77 -2.35 -2.31
N GLY A 59 5.02 -2.02 -1.27
CA GLY A 59 4.91 -2.85 -0.07
C GLY A 59 4.46 -4.27 -0.39
N ASP A 60 3.45 -4.42 -1.24
CA ASP A 60 2.97 -5.73 -1.68
C ASP A 60 4.07 -6.52 -2.41
N VAL A 61 4.83 -5.86 -3.27
CA VAL A 61 5.96 -6.49 -3.98
C VAL A 61 7.03 -6.96 -3.00
N TYR A 62 7.40 -6.13 -2.03
CA TYR A 62 8.35 -6.53 -0.99
C TYR A 62 7.85 -7.73 -0.19
N LEU A 63 6.58 -7.75 0.17
CA LEU A 63 5.99 -8.85 0.92
C LEU A 63 5.99 -10.15 0.11
N GLU A 64 5.65 -10.09 -1.18
CA GLU A 64 5.73 -11.22 -2.09
C GLU A 64 7.15 -11.78 -2.22
N GLN A 65 8.15 -10.95 -1.98
CA GLN A 65 9.57 -11.32 -2.01
C GLN A 65 10.14 -11.65 -0.63
N ASP A 66 9.27 -11.91 0.33
CA ASP A 66 9.64 -12.32 1.68
C ASP A 66 10.49 -11.27 2.41
N SER A 67 10.21 -9.98 2.17
CA SER A 67 10.90 -8.84 2.77
C SER A 67 9.93 -7.97 3.58
N PRO A 68 9.34 -8.49 4.68
CA PRO A 68 8.38 -7.74 5.48
C PRO A 68 8.97 -6.49 6.12
N GLU A 69 10.27 -6.48 6.40
CA GLU A 69 10.98 -5.33 6.95
C GLU A 69 11.05 -4.14 5.97
N LEU A 70 10.98 -4.40 4.67
CA LEU A 70 10.89 -3.37 3.65
C LEU A 70 9.43 -3.01 3.33
N ALA A 71 8.51 -3.94 3.46
CA ALA A 71 7.09 -3.74 3.21
C ALA A 71 6.45 -2.83 4.26
N GLU A 72 6.80 -2.99 5.52
CA GLU A 72 6.17 -2.25 6.63
C GLU A 72 6.28 -0.74 6.48
N PRO A 73 7.47 -0.16 6.23
CA PRO A 73 7.58 1.29 6.01
C PRO A 73 6.73 1.79 4.84
N CYS A 74 6.59 0.99 3.79
CA CYS A 74 5.75 1.33 2.64
C CYS A 74 4.27 1.44 3.03
N TYR A 75 3.74 0.46 3.74
CA TYR A 75 2.34 0.48 4.17
C TYR A 75 2.07 1.61 5.16
N ARG A 76 3.01 1.87 6.05
CA ARG A 76 2.92 2.97 7.02
C ARG A 76 2.89 4.33 6.31
N GLU A 77 3.78 4.53 5.36
CA GLU A 77 3.80 5.74 4.55
C GLU A 77 2.51 5.91 3.75
N ALA A 78 2.02 4.85 3.11
CA ALA A 78 0.76 4.90 2.37
C ALA A 78 -0.40 5.30 3.28
N ARG A 79 -0.52 4.68 4.45
CA ARG A 79 -1.54 5.03 5.45
C ARG A 79 -1.47 6.52 5.82
N ASP A 80 -0.27 6.98 6.15
CA ASP A 80 -0.06 8.36 6.61
C ASP A 80 -0.38 9.36 5.49
N LEU A 81 -0.03 9.04 4.24
CA LEU A 81 -0.37 9.87 3.09
C LEU A 81 -1.89 9.95 2.87
N TYR A 82 -2.61 8.82 2.93
CA TYR A 82 -4.07 8.83 2.81
C TYR A 82 -4.71 9.66 3.92
N LEU A 83 -4.28 9.47 5.16
CA LEU A 83 -4.81 10.22 6.30
C LEU A 83 -4.50 11.72 6.20
N SER A 84 -3.30 12.10 5.72
CA SER A 84 -2.92 13.50 5.56
C SER A 84 -3.79 14.25 4.53
N GLN A 85 -4.41 13.52 3.61
CA GLN A 85 -5.32 14.10 2.61
C GLN A 85 -6.79 14.12 3.09
N GLY A 86 -7.04 13.87 4.36
CA GLY A 86 -8.38 13.83 4.93
C GLY A 86 -9.16 12.57 4.56
N ASP A 87 -8.51 11.58 3.96
CA ASP A 87 -9.13 10.31 3.61
C ASP A 87 -9.16 9.40 4.84
N ASN A 88 -10.34 9.19 5.39
CA ASN A 88 -10.54 8.35 6.57
C ASN A 88 -11.54 7.21 6.34
N SER A 89 -11.93 6.97 5.09
CA SER A 89 -12.97 5.98 4.79
C SER A 89 -12.79 5.27 3.44
N SER A 90 -11.66 5.44 2.76
CA SER A 90 -11.44 4.79 1.46
C SER A 90 -11.05 3.31 1.60
N LEU A 91 -11.35 2.55 0.57
CA LEU A 91 -10.89 1.17 0.46
C LEU A 91 -9.35 1.08 0.44
N ASP A 92 -8.69 2.03 -0.21
CA ASP A 92 -7.22 2.06 -0.27
C ASP A 92 -6.60 2.25 1.11
N LEU A 93 -7.15 3.13 1.92
CA LEU A 93 -6.72 3.31 3.30
C LEU A 93 -6.96 2.03 4.12
N ALA A 94 -8.14 1.43 4.01
CA ALA A 94 -8.45 0.18 4.69
C ALA A 94 -7.49 -0.94 4.30
N ASN A 95 -7.14 -1.05 3.03
CA ASN A 95 -6.19 -2.04 2.55
C ASN A 95 -4.77 -1.80 3.09
N ALA A 96 -4.32 -0.55 3.16
CA ALA A 96 -3.02 -0.21 3.74
C ALA A 96 -2.95 -0.60 5.23
N ILE A 97 -3.99 -0.27 5.99
CA ILE A 97 -4.10 -0.61 7.41
C ILE A 97 -4.13 -2.14 7.60
N ARG A 98 -4.91 -2.84 6.78
CA ARG A 98 -4.96 -4.31 6.82
C ARG A 98 -3.59 -4.92 6.58
N SER A 99 -2.85 -4.43 5.60
CA SER A 99 -1.52 -4.92 5.30
C SER A 99 -0.56 -4.74 6.47
N LEU A 100 -0.62 -3.58 7.14
CA LEU A 100 0.15 -3.35 8.37
C LEU A 100 -0.25 -4.33 9.48
N ALA A 101 -1.53 -4.57 9.66
CA ALA A 101 -2.02 -5.49 10.68
C ALA A 101 -1.55 -6.93 10.43
N MET A 102 -1.46 -7.33 9.18
CA MET A 102 -0.93 -8.65 8.81
C MET A 102 0.55 -8.81 9.13
N LEU A 103 1.33 -7.74 9.04
CA LEU A 103 2.76 -7.77 9.32
C LEU A 103 3.08 -7.77 10.82
N ARG A 104 2.26 -7.10 11.62
CA ARG A 104 2.48 -6.93 13.06
C ARG A 104 1.45 -7.69 13.89
N TRP A 105 1.56 -8.98 13.87
CA TRP A 105 0.58 -9.86 14.51
C TRP A 105 0.29 -9.49 15.97
N GLU A 106 1.32 -9.29 16.79
CA GLU A 106 1.14 -9.04 18.23
C GLU A 106 0.63 -7.64 18.55
N GLN A 107 0.88 -6.67 17.67
CA GLN A 107 0.48 -5.27 17.84
C GLN A 107 -0.74 -4.91 17.00
N SER A 108 -1.37 -5.89 16.37
CA SER A 108 -2.31 -5.65 15.28
C SER A 108 -3.77 -5.49 15.69
N LYS A 109 -4.15 -5.78 16.94
CA LYS A 109 -5.57 -5.70 17.38
C LYS A 109 -6.21 -4.34 17.07
N ALA A 110 -5.52 -3.26 17.39
CA ALA A 110 -6.04 -1.91 17.15
C ALA A 110 -6.18 -1.62 15.65
N LEU A 111 -5.18 -2.05 14.85
CA LEU A 111 -5.19 -1.87 13.40
C LEU A 111 -6.32 -2.66 12.74
N TRP A 112 -6.57 -3.89 13.19
CA TRP A 112 -7.67 -4.69 12.66
C TRP A 112 -9.03 -4.08 13.00
N ARG A 113 -9.19 -3.50 14.20
CA ARG A 113 -10.42 -2.78 14.57
C ARG A 113 -10.62 -1.53 13.72
N GLU A 114 -9.55 -0.79 13.44
CA GLU A 114 -9.59 0.38 12.56
C GLU A 114 -10.00 -0.03 11.14
N ALA A 115 -9.42 -1.10 10.60
CA ALA A 115 -9.79 -1.65 9.30
C ALA A 115 -11.26 -2.08 9.27
N GLN A 116 -11.74 -2.77 10.31
CA GLN A 116 -13.15 -3.17 10.42
C GLN A 116 -14.08 -1.96 10.36
N ALA A 117 -13.75 -0.90 11.09
CA ALA A 117 -14.58 0.33 11.08
C ALA A 117 -14.66 0.94 9.68
N LEU A 118 -13.52 0.99 8.96
CA LEU A 118 -13.48 1.50 7.59
C LEU A 118 -14.29 0.63 6.62
N TYR A 119 -14.14 -0.68 6.69
CA TYR A 119 -14.94 -1.60 5.85
C TYR A 119 -16.42 -1.50 6.16
N THR A 120 -16.79 -1.32 7.43
CA THR A 120 -18.18 -1.11 7.84
C THR A 120 -18.74 0.18 7.22
N ASN A 121 -17.96 1.28 7.27
CA ASN A 121 -18.37 2.55 6.66
C ASN A 121 -18.54 2.44 5.14
N LEU A 122 -17.73 1.60 4.49
CA LEU A 122 -17.82 1.34 3.05
C LEU A 122 -18.82 0.24 2.68
N LYS A 123 -19.41 -0.43 3.67
CA LYS A 123 -20.37 -1.55 3.49
C LYS A 123 -19.78 -2.72 2.68
N ILE A 124 -18.51 -3.04 2.92
CA ILE A 124 -17.81 -4.15 2.27
C ILE A 124 -17.82 -5.37 3.22
N GLY A 125 -18.78 -6.28 3.04
CA GLY A 125 -19.01 -7.41 3.94
C GLY A 125 -17.80 -8.33 4.09
N SER A 126 -17.10 -8.68 3.02
CA SER A 126 -15.94 -9.57 3.08
C SER A 126 -14.80 -9.00 3.92
N GLY A 127 -14.56 -7.68 3.84
CA GLY A 127 -13.57 -6.99 4.67
C GLY A 127 -13.95 -6.98 6.15
N ILE A 128 -15.23 -6.76 6.44
CA ILE A 128 -15.77 -6.81 7.81
C ILE A 128 -15.56 -8.19 8.43
N ASP A 129 -15.92 -9.24 7.72
CA ASP A 129 -15.83 -10.62 8.22
C ASP A 129 -14.37 -11.02 8.46
N ALA A 130 -13.47 -10.68 7.55
CA ALA A 130 -12.04 -10.95 7.70
C ALA A 130 -11.46 -10.24 8.93
N SER A 131 -11.81 -8.97 9.15
CA SER A 131 -11.35 -8.19 10.28
C SER A 131 -11.88 -8.74 11.61
N LYS A 132 -13.15 -9.13 11.68
CA LYS A 132 -13.75 -9.76 12.86
C LYS A 132 -13.06 -11.07 13.22
N ALA A 133 -12.79 -11.91 12.23
CA ALA A 133 -12.12 -13.19 12.43
C ALA A 133 -10.71 -13.00 13.00
N ARG A 134 -9.96 -12.03 12.49
CA ARG A 134 -8.61 -11.71 12.98
C ARG A 134 -8.63 -11.15 14.39
N ILE A 135 -9.54 -10.23 14.70
CA ILE A 135 -9.71 -9.70 16.05
C ILE A 135 -10.01 -10.82 17.05
N ALA A 136 -10.93 -11.72 16.70
CA ALA A 136 -11.27 -12.87 17.54
C ALA A 136 -10.05 -13.77 17.78
N ALA A 137 -9.29 -14.09 16.75
CA ALA A 137 -8.09 -14.92 16.86
C ALA A 137 -7.04 -14.28 17.77
N LEU A 138 -6.82 -12.97 17.66
CA LEU A 138 -5.87 -12.22 18.49
C LEU A 138 -6.33 -12.12 19.95
N SER A 139 -7.63 -12.14 20.21
CA SER A 139 -8.19 -12.04 21.55
C SER A 139 -8.14 -13.36 22.33
N MET A 140 -7.99 -14.48 21.63
CA MET A 140 -7.90 -15.83 22.22
C MET A 140 -6.48 -16.29 22.53
N SER A 141 -5.48 -15.56 22.08
CA SER A 141 -4.07 -15.88 22.30
C SER A 141 -3.50 -15.28 23.56
#